data_bb9af7b69209d59ca594b5a5f5e8b372
#
_entry.id   bb9af7b69209d59ca594b5a5f5e8b372
#
_cell.length_a   1.000
_cell.length_b   1.000
_cell.length_c   1.000
_cell.angle_alpha   90.00
_cell.angle_beta   90.00
_cell.angle_gamma   90.00
#
_symmetry.space_group_name_H-M   'P 1'
#
loop_
_entity.id
_entity.type
_entity.pdbx_description
1 polymer ?
#
loop_
_entity_poly.entity_id
_entity_poly.type
_entity_poly.pdbx_seq_one_letter_code
_entity_poly.pdbx_strand_id
1 'polypeptide(L)'
;MFSWDARKALGNLRKHGVSFEEAATVFSDPEGLDWDDFEHSLSERRSTRIGFSLSGRILFVVYMIRKLKNEKETIRIVSARQATRKERQAYAG
;
A
#
# COMPACT_ATOMS: atom_id res chain seq x y z
N MET A 1 8.32 -3.96 -9.16
CA MET A 1 7.85 -5.32 -8.84
C MET A 1 7.18 -5.33 -7.47
N PHE A 2 6.13 -6.13 -7.33
CA PHE A 2 5.37 -6.25 -6.08
C PHE A 2 5.45 -7.64 -5.51
N SER A 3 5.37 -7.75 -4.19
CA SER A 3 5.31 -9.02 -3.49
C SER A 3 4.38 -8.90 -2.29
N TRP A 4 3.91 -10.04 -1.79
CA TRP A 4 3.10 -10.08 -0.57
C TRP A 4 2.96 -11.52 -0.07
N ASP A 5 2.52 -11.64 1.17
CA ASP A 5 2.17 -12.91 1.77
C ASP A 5 0.75 -13.31 1.36
N ALA A 6 0.58 -14.51 0.83
CA ALA A 6 -0.72 -14.96 0.31
C ALA A 6 -1.81 -15.03 1.39
N ARG A 7 -1.46 -15.42 2.61
CA ARG A 7 -2.42 -15.48 3.73
C ARG A 7 -2.87 -14.09 4.14
N LYS A 8 -1.94 -13.16 4.19
CA LYS A 8 -2.25 -11.76 4.51
C LYS A 8 -3.14 -11.15 3.43
N ALA A 9 -2.86 -11.46 2.17
CA ALA A 9 -3.69 -10.98 1.06
C ALA A 9 -5.13 -11.46 1.19
N LEU A 10 -5.32 -12.75 1.48
CA LEU A 10 -6.66 -13.31 1.66
C LEU A 10 -7.37 -12.70 2.87
N GLY A 11 -6.68 -12.60 4.00
CA GLY A 11 -7.23 -11.99 5.21
C GLY A 11 -7.59 -10.52 4.99
N ASN A 12 -6.76 -9.80 4.27
CA ASN A 12 -7.03 -8.40 3.95
C ASN A 12 -8.27 -8.25 3.07
N LEU A 13 -8.41 -9.11 2.06
CA LEU A 13 -9.59 -9.10 1.19
C LEU A 13 -10.87 -9.36 1.99
N ARG A 14 -10.83 -10.35 2.89
CA ARG A 14 -11.99 -10.67 3.75
C ARG A 14 -12.33 -9.53 4.70
N LYS A 15 -11.32 -8.89 5.28
CA LYS A 15 -11.52 -7.85 6.31
C LYS A 15 -11.91 -6.51 5.70
N HIS A 16 -11.27 -6.12 4.61
CA HIS A 16 -11.37 -4.78 4.05
C HIS A 16 -12.00 -4.71 2.65
N GLY A 17 -12.21 -5.85 2.01
CA GLY A 17 -12.74 -5.88 0.65
C GLY A 17 -11.80 -5.33 -0.40
N VAL A 18 -10.49 -5.31 -0.12
CA VAL A 18 -9.46 -4.79 -1.01
C VAL A 18 -8.42 -5.89 -1.26
N SER A 19 -8.21 -6.23 -2.52
CA SER A 19 -7.18 -7.19 -2.90
C SER A 19 -5.82 -6.49 -2.93
N PHE A 20 -4.75 -7.26 -2.75
CA PHE A 20 -3.40 -6.70 -2.90
C PHE A 20 -3.07 -6.40 -4.36
N GLU A 21 -3.71 -7.09 -5.31
CA GLU A 21 -3.61 -6.76 -6.73
C GLU A 21 -4.14 -5.36 -7.00
N GLU A 22 -5.30 -5.03 -6.44
CA GLU A 22 -5.83 -3.67 -6.56
C GLU A 22 -4.94 -2.67 -5.84
N ALA A 23 -4.46 -3.02 -4.64
CA ALA A 23 -3.55 -2.15 -3.87
C ALA A 23 -2.30 -1.79 -4.67
N ALA A 24 -1.74 -2.75 -5.41
CA ALA A 24 -0.56 -2.49 -6.23
C ALA A 24 -0.80 -1.40 -7.28
N THR A 25 -2.03 -1.25 -7.76
CA THR A 25 -2.33 -0.27 -8.81
C THR A 25 -2.21 1.17 -8.35
N VAL A 26 -2.28 1.45 -7.04
CA VAL A 26 -2.15 2.83 -6.54
C VAL A 26 -0.73 3.38 -6.76
N PHE A 27 0.25 2.51 -7.00
CA PHE A 27 1.62 2.93 -7.26
C PHE A 27 1.80 3.49 -8.68
N SER A 28 0.80 3.33 -9.53
CA SER A 28 0.77 3.96 -10.86
C SER A 28 0.07 5.32 -10.86
N ASP A 29 -0.46 5.73 -9.71
CA ASP A 29 -1.14 7.03 -9.58
C ASP A 29 -0.09 8.14 -9.37
N PRO A 30 0.08 9.06 -10.33
CA PRO A 30 1.08 10.13 -10.18
C PRO A 30 0.75 11.11 -9.06
N GLU A 31 -0.50 11.15 -8.61
CA GLU A 31 -0.94 12.04 -7.53
C GLU A 31 -0.89 11.36 -6.15
N GLY A 32 -0.39 10.12 -6.09
CA GLY A 32 -0.30 9.40 -4.83
C GLY A 32 0.59 10.10 -3.81
N LEU A 33 0.21 9.99 -2.53
CA LEU A 33 0.94 10.59 -1.41
C LEU A 33 1.60 9.48 -0.59
N ASP A 34 2.89 9.63 -0.35
CA ASP A 34 3.66 8.65 0.44
C ASP A 34 4.27 9.31 1.65
N TRP A 35 4.38 8.55 2.75
CA TRP A 35 5.14 8.96 3.92
C TRP A 35 5.60 7.74 4.71
N ASP A 36 6.64 7.93 5.53
CA ASP A 36 7.16 6.88 6.39
C ASP A 36 6.25 6.69 7.61
N ASP A 37 6.08 5.44 8.02
CA ASP A 37 5.37 5.09 9.24
C ASP A 37 6.39 4.72 10.32
N PHE A 38 6.88 5.73 11.03
CA PHE A 38 7.92 5.54 12.03
C PHE A 38 7.45 4.75 13.26
N GLU A 39 6.17 4.86 13.60
CA GLU A 39 5.62 4.18 14.77
C GLU A 39 5.64 2.65 14.63
N HIS A 40 5.47 2.17 13.40
CA HIS A 40 5.37 0.74 13.12
C HIS A 40 6.60 0.19 12.41
N SER A 41 7.69 0.97 12.34
CA SER A 41 8.94 0.57 11.70
C SER A 41 9.91 0.02 12.74
N LEU A 42 9.79 -1.27 13.06
CA LEU A 42 10.67 -1.92 14.05
C LEU A 42 11.99 -2.38 13.41
N SER A 43 11.93 -3.45 12.63
CA SER A 43 13.12 -4.01 11.96
C SER A 43 13.21 -3.62 10.49
N GLU A 44 12.06 -3.35 9.86
CA GLU A 44 12.00 -2.92 8.48
C GLU A 44 11.17 -1.64 8.38
N ARG A 45 11.63 -0.71 7.55
CA ARG A 45 10.94 0.56 7.37
C ARG A 45 9.61 0.34 6.66
N ARG A 46 8.54 0.74 7.32
CA ARG A 46 7.21 0.76 6.74
C ARG A 46 6.89 2.14 6.20
N SER A 47 6.16 2.14 5.10
CA SER A 47 5.69 3.37 4.46
C SER A 47 4.21 3.23 4.17
N THR A 48 3.57 4.35 3.94
CA THR A 48 2.15 4.40 3.63
C THR A 48 1.95 5.20 2.35
N ARG A 49 1.03 4.73 1.52
CA ARG A 49 0.63 5.47 0.31
C ARG A 49 -0.89 5.60 0.26
N ILE A 50 -1.37 6.81 0.01
CA ILE A 50 -2.75 7.05 -0.38
C ILE A 50 -2.76 7.29 -1.88
N GLY A 51 -3.54 6.52 -2.61
CA GLY A 51 -3.59 6.63 -4.06
C GLY A 51 -4.91 6.14 -4.63
N PHE A 52 -5.15 6.50 -5.88
CA PHE A 52 -6.33 6.11 -6.63
C PHE A 52 -6.04 4.79 -7.35
N SER A 53 -6.87 3.77 -7.11
CA SER A 53 -6.69 2.47 -7.74
C SER A 53 -7.32 2.44 -9.13
N LEU A 54 -6.92 1.46 -9.94
CA LEU A 54 -7.53 1.25 -11.26
C LEU A 54 -9.02 0.90 -11.17
N SER A 55 -9.48 0.43 -10.02
CA SER A 55 -10.90 0.15 -9.77
C SER A 55 -11.70 1.40 -9.40
N GLY A 56 -11.04 2.55 -9.31
CA GLY A 56 -11.72 3.81 -9.03
C GLY A 56 -11.92 4.11 -7.54
N ARG A 57 -11.09 3.54 -6.67
CA ARG A 57 -11.18 3.76 -5.23
C ARG A 57 -9.91 4.41 -4.71
N ILE A 58 -10.06 5.29 -3.71
CA ILE A 58 -8.89 5.83 -3.01
C ILE A 58 -8.55 4.87 -1.88
N LEU A 59 -7.34 4.32 -1.92
CA LEU A 59 -6.87 3.32 -0.98
C LEU A 59 -5.75 3.85 -0.10
N PHE A 60 -5.70 3.30 1.12
CA PHE A 60 -4.63 3.50 2.08
C PHE A 60 -3.84 2.21 2.13
N VAL A 61 -2.60 2.23 1.66
CA VAL A 61 -1.78 1.03 1.49
C VAL A 61 -0.52 1.15 2.34
N VAL A 62 -0.28 0.13 3.18
CA VAL A 62 0.96 0.01 3.94
C VAL A 62 1.89 -0.94 3.19
N TYR A 63 3.13 -0.52 3.00
CA TYR A 63 4.10 -1.29 2.23
C TYR A 63 5.50 -1.13 2.80
N MET A 64 6.41 -1.98 2.32
CA MET A 64 7.83 -1.92 2.63
C MET A 64 8.62 -2.03 1.33
N ILE A 65 9.75 -1.35 1.27
CA ILE A 65 10.68 -1.52 0.15
C ILE A 65 11.72 -2.55 0.58
N ARG A 66 11.87 -3.60 -0.22
CA ARG A 66 12.87 -4.64 0.01
C ARG A 66 13.88 -4.65 -1.13
N LYS A 67 15.14 -4.75 -0.76
CA LYS A 67 16.21 -4.96 -1.72
C LYS A 67 16.45 -6.44 -1.92
N LEU A 68 16.44 -6.87 -3.19
CA LEU A 68 16.75 -8.25 -3.54
C LEU A 68 18.26 -8.41 -3.70
N LYS A 69 18.73 -9.67 -3.78
CA LYS A 69 20.16 -9.97 -3.92
C LYS A 69 20.83 -9.32 -5.11
N ASN A 70 20.07 -9.08 -6.19
CA ASN A 70 20.57 -8.42 -7.40
C ASN A 70 20.43 -6.91 -7.36
N GLU A 71 20.24 -6.35 -6.18
CA GLU A 71 20.04 -4.93 -5.89
C GLU A 71 18.76 -4.31 -6.46
N LYS A 72 17.91 -5.10 -7.10
CA LYS A 72 16.59 -4.64 -7.51
C LYS A 72 15.69 -4.50 -6.29
N GLU A 73 14.84 -3.49 -6.32
CA GLU A 73 13.88 -3.27 -5.25
C GLU A 73 12.54 -3.90 -5.58
N THR A 74 11.85 -4.40 -4.55
CA THR A 74 10.48 -4.84 -4.65
C THR A 74 9.64 -4.10 -3.61
N ILE A 75 8.41 -3.76 -3.96
CA ILE A 75 7.44 -3.18 -3.04
C ILE A 75 6.66 -4.34 -2.43
N ARG A 76 6.80 -4.51 -1.11
CA ARG A 76 6.06 -5.55 -0.40
C ARG A 76 4.84 -4.94 0.25
N ILE A 77 3.66 -5.36 -0.19
CA ILE A 77 2.39 -4.86 0.33
C ILE A 77 2.09 -5.60 1.64
N VAL A 78 1.76 -4.84 2.67
CA VAL A 78 1.50 -5.36 4.02
C VAL A 78 0.01 -5.33 4.33
N SER A 79 -0.68 -4.24 3.99
CA SER A 79 -2.12 -4.12 4.18
C SER A 79 -2.69 -3.05 3.25
N ALA A 80 -3.99 -3.13 3.01
CA ALA A 80 -4.67 -2.17 2.16
C ALA A 80 -6.14 -2.06 2.59
N ARG A 81 -6.65 -0.86 2.62
CA ARG A 81 -8.06 -0.58 2.90
C ARG A 81 -8.51 0.65 2.14
N GLN A 82 -9.79 0.89 2.08
CA GLN A 82 -10.27 2.15 1.55
C GLN A 82 -9.86 3.28 2.49
N ALA A 83 -9.52 4.41 1.91
CA ALA A 83 -9.15 5.60 2.67
C ALA A 83 -10.35 6.10 3.48
N THR A 84 -10.08 6.62 4.67
CA THR A 84 -11.07 7.33 5.46
C THR A 84 -11.40 8.67 4.80
N ARG A 85 -12.46 9.32 5.25
CA ARG A 85 -12.83 10.63 4.75
C ARG A 85 -11.68 11.64 4.89
N LYS A 86 -11.01 11.62 6.06
CA LYS A 86 -9.89 12.52 6.32
C LYS A 86 -8.71 12.24 5.38
N GLU A 87 -8.43 10.97 5.14
CA GLU A 87 -7.36 10.56 4.23
C GLU A 87 -7.69 10.96 2.79
N ARG A 88 -8.94 10.80 2.35
CA ARG A 88 -9.35 11.24 1.03
C ARG A 88 -9.24 12.75 0.87
N GLN A 89 -9.52 13.50 1.93
CA GLN A 89 -9.35 14.96 1.90
C GLN A 89 -7.87 15.33 1.74
N ALA A 90 -6.98 14.64 2.44
CA ALA A 90 -5.53 14.86 2.28
C ALA A 90 -5.09 14.57 0.85
N TYR A 91 -5.60 13.50 0.24
CA TYR A 91 -5.29 13.14 -1.15
C TYR A 91 -5.79 14.18 -2.13
N ALA A 92 -6.98 14.71 -1.91
CA ALA A 92 -7.58 15.71 -2.81
C ALA A 92 -6.88 17.07 -2.72
N GLY A 93 -6.07 17.25 -1.70
CA GLY A 93 -5.25 18.42 -1.53
C GLY A 93 -5.89 19.55 -0.88
#